data_e07a1e2869d8452844dada702c131e92
#
_entry.id   e07a1e2869d8452844dada702c131e92
#
_cell.length_a   1.000
_cell.length_b   1.000
_cell.length_c   1.000
_cell.angle_alpha   90.00
_cell.angle_beta   90.00
_cell.angle_gamma   90.00
#
_symmetry.space_group_name_H-M   'P 1'
#
loop_
_entity.id
_entity.type
_entity.pdbx_description
1 polymer ?
#
loop_
_entity_poly.entity_id
_entity_poly.type
_entity_poly.pdbx_seq_one_letter_code
_entity_poly.pdbx_strand_id
1 'polypeptide(L)'
;NFWHKTVYPNQVWLDGLYMANPFYLEYANNNTNTKALVNGKEMTIYDDILNQYKMVRKNMYDENKHLYYHGYDSSKSIFWADKETGCSKSFWLRSMGWYIVSLVDVIEKYPDSYSANKNELINIFKEAINGVLEYQDFDTKMFYQVVDKKDVTVFVDGSYYPKTGVGKNVTNYVETSGSSMIAYALMKGYHLNLFDKAI
;
A
#
# COMPACT_ATOMS: atom_id res chain seq x y z
N ASN A 1 -0.54 0.65 -15.21
CA ASN A 1 -0.68 1.18 -13.84
C ASN A 1 -1.16 2.60 -13.85
N PHE A 2 -1.94 2.98 -12.85
CA PHE A 2 -2.23 4.37 -12.57
C PHE A 2 -0.98 5.02 -11.96
N TRP A 3 -0.48 6.08 -12.60
CA TRP A 3 0.54 6.92 -11.97
C TRP A 3 -0.05 7.65 -10.77
N HIS A 4 0.73 7.85 -9.73
CA HIS A 4 0.27 8.49 -8.49
C HIS A 4 -0.34 9.88 -8.76
N LYS A 5 0.29 10.68 -9.62
CA LYS A 5 -0.21 11.98 -10.10
C LYS A 5 0.33 12.25 -11.50
N THR A 6 -0.39 13.06 -12.28
CA THR A 6 0.06 13.50 -13.60
C THR A 6 1.43 14.20 -13.56
N VAL A 7 1.69 14.97 -12.49
CA VAL A 7 2.97 15.68 -12.30
C VAL A 7 4.11 14.76 -11.83
N TYR A 8 3.82 13.51 -11.50
CA TYR A 8 4.79 12.48 -11.14
C TYR A 8 4.68 11.29 -12.08
N PRO A 9 5.03 11.46 -13.37
CA PRO A 9 5.01 10.37 -14.32
C PRO A 9 5.96 9.27 -13.86
N ASN A 10 5.63 8.03 -14.20
CA ASN A 10 6.37 6.83 -13.84
C ASN A 10 6.34 6.43 -12.36
N GLN A 11 5.68 7.19 -11.49
CA GLN A 11 5.62 6.89 -10.07
C GLN A 11 4.31 6.20 -9.67
N VAL A 12 4.44 5.14 -8.86
CA VAL A 12 3.34 4.49 -8.17
C VAL A 12 3.63 4.56 -6.67
N TRP A 13 2.67 5.07 -5.90
CA TRP A 13 2.71 5.08 -4.45
C TRP A 13 1.56 4.22 -3.94
N LEU A 14 1.76 3.51 -2.85
CA LEU A 14 0.72 2.65 -2.26
C LEU A 14 -0.57 3.42 -1.95
N ASP A 15 -0.43 4.67 -1.49
CA ASP A 15 -1.55 5.60 -1.25
C ASP A 15 -2.49 5.73 -2.45
N GLY A 16 -1.93 5.76 -3.65
CA GLY A 16 -2.69 5.89 -4.90
C GLY A 16 -3.68 4.76 -5.13
N LEU A 17 -3.40 3.58 -4.63
CA LEU A 17 -4.29 2.42 -4.76
C LEU A 17 -5.60 2.64 -4.00
N TYR A 18 -5.53 3.24 -2.80
CA TYR A 18 -6.73 3.62 -2.05
C TYR A 18 -7.53 4.72 -2.76
N MET A 19 -6.83 5.73 -3.28
CA MET A 19 -7.48 6.87 -3.95
C MET A 19 -8.23 6.46 -5.22
N ALA A 20 -7.78 5.40 -5.90
CA ALA A 20 -8.32 4.99 -7.19
C ALA A 20 -9.24 3.76 -7.10
N ASN A 21 -8.77 2.65 -6.53
CA ASN A 21 -9.41 1.35 -6.72
C ASN A 21 -10.78 1.19 -6.06
N PRO A 22 -11.05 1.66 -4.83
CA PRO A 22 -12.40 1.59 -4.27
C PRO A 22 -13.43 2.36 -5.09
N PHE A 23 -13.08 3.57 -5.57
CA PHE A 23 -13.94 4.36 -6.44
C PHE A 23 -14.14 3.68 -7.80
N TYR A 24 -13.06 3.15 -8.38
CA TYR A 24 -13.09 2.47 -9.69
C TYR A 24 -13.94 1.20 -9.65
N LEU A 25 -13.88 0.47 -8.54
CA LEU A 25 -14.76 -0.68 -8.31
C LEU A 25 -16.22 -0.28 -8.17
N GLU A 26 -16.51 0.77 -7.40
CA GLU A 26 -17.88 1.29 -7.26
C GLU A 26 -18.46 1.72 -8.62
N TYR A 27 -17.63 2.39 -9.44
CA TYR A 27 -18.00 2.74 -10.81
C TYR A 27 -18.32 1.48 -11.64
N ALA A 28 -17.48 0.44 -11.57
CA ALA A 28 -17.68 -0.81 -12.29
C ALA A 28 -18.98 -1.52 -11.88
N ASN A 29 -19.26 -1.56 -10.57
CA ASN A 29 -20.48 -2.19 -10.05
C ASN A 29 -21.77 -1.51 -10.53
N ASN A 30 -21.71 -0.21 -10.79
CA ASN A 30 -22.83 0.57 -11.34
C ASN A 30 -22.83 0.64 -12.88
N ASN A 31 -21.76 0.21 -13.56
CA ASN A 31 -21.57 0.29 -15.01
C ASN A 31 -20.93 -0.98 -15.56
N THR A 32 -21.61 -2.12 -15.37
CA THR A 32 -21.07 -3.49 -15.58
C THR A 32 -20.60 -3.78 -17.01
N ASN A 33 -21.07 -3.04 -18.00
CA ASN A 33 -20.69 -3.21 -19.41
C ASN A 33 -19.43 -2.39 -19.80
N THR A 34 -18.94 -1.53 -18.89
CA THR A 34 -17.77 -0.70 -19.16
C THR A 34 -16.51 -1.53 -19.08
N LYS A 35 -15.62 -1.31 -20.03
CA LYS A 35 -14.31 -1.96 -20.09
C LYS A 35 -13.19 -0.94 -19.91
N ALA A 36 -12.08 -1.42 -19.40
CA ALA A 36 -10.82 -0.70 -19.38
C ALA A 36 -10.02 -0.98 -20.66
N LEU A 37 -9.32 0.03 -21.16
CA LEU A 37 -8.34 -0.13 -22.24
C LEU A 37 -6.94 -0.02 -21.64
N VAL A 38 -6.26 -1.16 -21.52
CA VAL A 38 -4.93 -1.24 -20.90
C VAL A 38 -3.92 -1.70 -21.95
N ASN A 39 -2.94 -0.85 -22.28
CA ASN A 39 -1.94 -1.13 -23.32
C ASN A 39 -2.55 -1.58 -24.65
N GLY A 40 -3.65 -0.96 -25.07
CA GLY A 40 -4.35 -1.29 -26.31
C GLY A 40 -5.21 -2.55 -26.27
N LYS A 41 -5.34 -3.20 -25.11
CA LYS A 41 -6.22 -4.37 -24.93
C LYS A 41 -7.40 -4.02 -24.04
N GLU A 42 -8.59 -4.41 -24.47
CA GLU A 42 -9.78 -4.32 -23.63
C GLU A 42 -9.77 -5.41 -22.57
N MET A 43 -10.15 -5.04 -21.36
CA MET A 43 -10.39 -5.95 -20.25
C MET A 43 -11.53 -5.45 -19.37
N THR A 44 -12.04 -6.27 -18.48
CA THR A 44 -12.99 -5.80 -17.49
C THR A 44 -12.31 -4.88 -16.49
N ILE A 45 -13.06 -3.95 -15.90
CA ILE A 45 -12.53 -3.09 -14.84
C ILE A 45 -12.09 -3.95 -13.64
N TYR A 46 -12.79 -5.06 -13.38
CA TYR A 46 -12.41 -6.01 -12.32
C TYR A 46 -11.01 -6.60 -12.56
N ASP A 47 -10.73 -7.05 -13.77
CA ASP A 47 -9.40 -7.57 -14.11
C ASP A 47 -8.32 -6.49 -14.01
N ASP A 48 -8.63 -5.25 -14.40
CA ASP A 48 -7.68 -4.14 -14.28
C ASP A 48 -7.39 -3.81 -12.81
N ILE A 49 -8.41 -3.78 -11.94
CA ILE A 49 -8.22 -3.60 -10.49
C ILE A 49 -7.28 -4.68 -9.93
N LEU A 50 -7.51 -5.95 -10.22
CA LEU A 50 -6.60 -7.01 -9.79
C LEU A 50 -5.19 -6.79 -10.33
N ASN A 51 -5.05 -6.41 -11.60
CA ASN A 51 -3.74 -6.12 -12.20
C ASN A 51 -2.99 -4.99 -11.48
N GLN A 52 -3.67 -3.93 -11.01
CA GLN A 52 -3.04 -2.85 -10.25
C GLN A 52 -2.38 -3.41 -8.96
N TYR A 53 -3.07 -4.25 -8.21
CA TYR A 53 -2.52 -4.87 -6.99
C TYR A 53 -1.40 -5.87 -7.31
N LYS A 54 -1.54 -6.70 -8.34
CA LYS A 54 -0.49 -7.64 -8.77
C LYS A 54 0.78 -6.94 -9.21
N MET A 55 0.64 -5.80 -9.89
CA MET A 55 1.80 -5.00 -10.32
C MET A 55 2.51 -4.34 -9.14
N VAL A 56 1.76 -3.89 -8.14
CA VAL A 56 2.33 -3.40 -6.87
C VAL A 56 3.08 -4.53 -6.16
N ARG A 57 2.45 -5.69 -5.98
CA ARG A 57 3.12 -6.85 -5.36
C ARG A 57 4.41 -7.21 -6.09
N LYS A 58 4.35 -7.31 -7.41
CA LYS A 58 5.52 -7.69 -8.23
C LYS A 58 6.70 -6.73 -8.10
N ASN A 59 6.45 -5.43 -7.99
CA ASN A 59 7.51 -4.42 -8.07
C ASN A 59 7.89 -3.83 -6.71
N MET A 60 7.04 -3.93 -5.69
CA MET A 60 7.19 -3.19 -4.45
C MET A 60 7.21 -4.08 -3.19
N TYR A 61 7.00 -5.38 -3.31
CA TYR A 61 7.08 -6.31 -2.18
C TYR A 61 8.52 -6.75 -1.94
N ASP A 62 8.95 -6.71 -0.69
CA ASP A 62 10.24 -7.23 -0.24
C ASP A 62 10.03 -8.59 0.43
N GLU A 63 10.48 -9.66 -0.24
CA GLU A 63 10.31 -11.05 0.23
C GLU A 63 11.10 -11.35 1.52
N ASN A 64 12.13 -10.57 1.85
CA ASN A 64 12.93 -10.80 3.06
C ASN A 64 12.34 -10.07 4.27
N LYS A 65 11.66 -8.94 4.03
CA LYS A 65 11.04 -8.11 5.07
C LYS A 65 9.56 -8.39 5.22
N HIS A 66 8.93 -9.07 4.28
CA HIS A 66 7.49 -9.27 4.17
C HIS A 66 6.70 -7.94 4.16
N LEU A 67 7.32 -6.88 3.65
CA LEU A 67 6.78 -5.52 3.64
C LEU A 67 6.72 -4.95 2.22
N TYR A 68 5.85 -3.96 2.04
CA TYR A 68 5.75 -3.22 0.79
C TYR A 68 6.44 -1.86 0.88
N TYR A 69 7.33 -1.56 -0.06
CA TYR A 69 7.88 -0.22 -0.22
C TYR A 69 6.78 0.79 -0.54
N HIS A 70 6.84 1.99 0.01
CA HIS A 70 5.77 2.98 -0.13
C HIS A 70 5.70 3.65 -1.51
N GLY A 71 6.78 3.65 -2.27
CA GLY A 71 6.87 4.28 -3.58
C GLY A 71 7.75 3.50 -4.54
N TYR A 72 7.40 3.57 -5.82
CA TYR A 72 8.12 2.96 -6.93
C TYR A 72 8.19 3.94 -8.10
N ASP A 73 9.36 4.11 -8.68
CA ASP A 73 9.60 4.86 -9.91
C ASP A 73 10.07 3.91 -11.00
N SER A 74 9.23 3.66 -12.00
CA SER A 74 9.56 2.76 -13.12
C SER A 74 10.71 3.26 -13.98
N SER A 75 10.99 4.57 -13.98
CA SER A 75 12.13 5.16 -14.67
C SER A 75 13.45 5.05 -13.88
N LYS A 76 13.36 4.74 -12.57
CA LYS A 76 14.50 4.66 -11.64
C LYS A 76 15.34 5.94 -11.57
N SER A 77 14.79 7.06 -12.01
CA SER A 77 15.55 8.31 -12.19
C SER A 77 15.39 9.28 -11.04
N ILE A 78 14.27 9.21 -10.30
CA ILE A 78 14.01 10.11 -9.19
C ILE A 78 15.00 9.92 -8.04
N PHE A 79 15.32 10.98 -7.31
CA PHE A 79 16.39 11.00 -6.30
C PHE A 79 16.16 10.05 -5.12
N TRP A 80 14.91 9.76 -4.77
CA TRP A 80 14.57 8.89 -3.64
C TRP A 80 14.51 7.41 -4.02
N ALA A 81 14.41 7.09 -5.32
CA ALA A 81 14.31 5.71 -5.79
C ALA A 81 15.67 5.03 -5.83
N ASP A 82 15.69 3.78 -5.45
CA ASP A 82 16.81 2.90 -5.67
C ASP A 82 17.05 2.71 -7.18
N LYS A 83 18.30 2.76 -7.60
CA LYS A 83 18.67 2.75 -9.03
C LYS A 83 18.55 1.37 -9.70
N GLU A 84 18.51 0.31 -8.90
CA GLU A 84 18.37 -1.06 -9.40
C GLU A 84 16.90 -1.51 -9.38
N THR A 85 16.22 -1.27 -8.28
CA THR A 85 14.85 -1.74 -8.08
C THR A 85 13.78 -0.71 -8.48
N GLY A 86 14.07 0.57 -8.35
CA GLY A 86 13.09 1.66 -8.49
C GLY A 86 12.28 1.92 -7.23
N CYS A 87 12.45 1.13 -6.18
CA CYS A 87 11.70 1.27 -4.95
C CYS A 87 12.22 2.41 -4.05
N SER A 88 11.36 2.90 -3.19
CA SER A 88 11.76 3.78 -2.10
C SER A 88 12.65 3.06 -1.10
N LYS A 89 13.42 3.82 -0.28
CA LYS A 89 14.39 3.25 0.66
C LYS A 89 13.78 2.79 1.99
N SER A 90 12.50 3.00 2.20
CA SER A 90 11.86 2.77 3.50
C SER A 90 10.45 2.21 3.35
N PHE A 91 10.01 1.51 4.38
CA PHE A 91 8.65 0.99 4.52
C PHE A 91 7.85 1.96 5.40
N TRP A 92 7.07 2.82 4.79
CA TRP A 92 6.30 3.82 5.51
C TRP A 92 4.92 3.27 5.91
N LEU A 93 4.67 3.22 7.22
CA LEU A 93 3.47 2.61 7.79
C LEU A 93 2.16 3.16 7.21
N ARG A 94 2.00 4.48 7.12
CA ARG A 94 0.75 5.09 6.64
C ARG A 94 0.43 4.71 5.21
N SER A 95 1.44 4.65 4.36
CA SER A 95 1.29 4.23 2.97
C SER A 95 0.87 2.76 2.86
N MET A 96 1.48 1.89 3.67
CA MET A 96 1.06 0.49 3.80
C MET A 96 -0.36 0.38 4.35
N GLY A 97 -0.71 1.21 5.33
CA GLY A 97 -2.07 1.30 5.87
C GLY A 97 -3.09 1.61 4.77
N TRP A 98 -2.85 2.62 3.94
CA TRP A 98 -3.71 2.94 2.79
C TRP A 98 -3.86 1.76 1.83
N TYR A 99 -2.76 1.07 1.53
CA TYR A 99 -2.77 -0.11 0.65
C TYR A 99 -3.62 -1.25 1.21
N ILE A 100 -3.44 -1.58 2.48
CA ILE A 100 -4.16 -2.67 3.15
C ILE A 100 -5.65 -2.33 3.30
N VAL A 101 -5.99 -1.09 3.65
CA VAL A 101 -7.38 -0.60 3.69
C VAL A 101 -8.01 -0.67 2.30
N SER A 102 -7.29 -0.23 1.27
CA SER A 102 -7.74 -0.34 -0.12
C SER A 102 -8.12 -1.77 -0.51
N LEU A 103 -7.27 -2.75 -0.13
CA LEU A 103 -7.52 -4.16 -0.41
C LEU A 103 -8.80 -4.67 0.27
N VAL A 104 -8.96 -4.44 1.57
CA VAL A 104 -10.12 -4.95 2.31
C VAL A 104 -11.43 -4.28 1.88
N ASP A 105 -11.40 -2.99 1.54
CA ASP A 105 -12.56 -2.27 1.03
C ASP A 105 -12.97 -2.74 -0.37
N VAL A 106 -11.98 -3.02 -1.22
CA VAL A 106 -12.21 -3.62 -2.55
C VAL A 106 -12.75 -5.04 -2.42
N ILE A 107 -12.16 -5.89 -1.58
CA ILE A 107 -12.60 -7.28 -1.40
C ILE A 107 -14.07 -7.34 -0.94
N GLU A 108 -14.49 -6.47 -0.03
CA GLU A 108 -15.88 -6.41 0.45
C GLU A 108 -16.89 -6.25 -0.69
N LYS A 109 -16.60 -5.37 -1.63
CA LYS A 109 -17.52 -5.01 -2.74
C LYS A 109 -17.26 -5.74 -4.04
N TYR A 110 -16.21 -6.57 -4.09
CA TYR A 110 -15.83 -7.28 -5.31
C TYR A 110 -16.86 -8.35 -5.63
N PRO A 111 -17.39 -8.43 -6.88
CA PRO A 111 -18.47 -9.34 -7.21
C PRO A 111 -18.06 -10.82 -7.10
N ASP A 112 -18.94 -11.65 -6.56
CA ASP A 112 -18.67 -13.09 -6.41
C ASP A 112 -18.58 -13.82 -7.75
N SER A 113 -19.15 -13.25 -8.83
CA SER A 113 -18.96 -13.74 -10.20
C SER A 113 -17.50 -13.72 -10.67
N TYR A 114 -16.64 -12.96 -10.00
CA TYR A 114 -15.19 -12.90 -10.21
C TYR A 114 -14.41 -13.56 -9.06
N SER A 115 -14.90 -14.70 -8.57
CA SER A 115 -14.36 -15.38 -7.38
C SER A 115 -12.87 -15.68 -7.46
N ALA A 116 -12.34 -16.04 -8.64
CA ALA A 116 -10.90 -16.28 -8.82
C ALA A 116 -10.09 -15.01 -8.55
N ASN A 117 -10.50 -13.87 -9.11
CA ASN A 117 -9.87 -12.58 -8.89
C ASN A 117 -9.96 -12.15 -7.41
N LYS A 118 -11.15 -12.33 -6.82
CA LYS A 118 -11.38 -12.01 -5.40
C LYS A 118 -10.45 -12.80 -4.48
N ASN A 119 -10.26 -14.10 -4.77
CA ASN A 119 -9.33 -14.94 -4.01
C ASN A 119 -7.87 -14.49 -4.13
N GLU A 120 -7.43 -14.04 -5.31
CA GLU A 120 -6.09 -13.45 -5.46
C GLU A 120 -5.95 -12.17 -4.64
N LEU A 121 -6.95 -11.29 -4.63
CA LEU A 121 -6.96 -10.08 -3.78
C LEU A 121 -6.90 -10.44 -2.29
N ILE A 122 -7.65 -11.46 -1.85
CA ILE A 122 -7.61 -11.96 -0.47
C ILE A 122 -6.22 -12.46 -0.11
N ASN A 123 -5.54 -13.18 -1.00
CA ASN A 123 -4.18 -13.65 -0.76
C ASN A 123 -3.20 -12.49 -0.60
N ILE A 124 -3.27 -11.48 -1.47
CA ILE A 124 -2.44 -10.27 -1.37
C ILE A 124 -2.73 -9.49 -0.07
N PHE A 125 -4.00 -9.39 0.32
CA PHE A 125 -4.41 -8.78 1.58
C PHE A 125 -3.81 -9.50 2.79
N LYS A 126 -3.93 -10.84 2.83
CA LYS A 126 -3.37 -11.67 3.91
C LYS A 126 -1.85 -11.55 3.99
N GLU A 127 -1.16 -11.56 2.86
CA GLU A 127 0.28 -11.36 2.79
C GLU A 127 0.68 -10.00 3.39
N ALA A 128 0.01 -8.92 2.95
CA ALA A 128 0.33 -7.58 3.41
C ALA A 128 0.05 -7.36 4.91
N ILE A 129 -1.09 -7.85 5.42
CA ILE A 129 -1.47 -7.70 6.82
C ILE A 129 -0.56 -8.55 7.74
N ASN A 130 -0.27 -9.79 7.37
CA ASN A 130 0.60 -10.66 8.13
C ASN A 130 2.02 -10.10 8.21
N GLY A 131 2.55 -9.61 7.09
CA GLY A 131 3.89 -9.01 7.08
C GLY A 131 4.00 -7.80 7.99
N VAL A 132 3.05 -6.88 8.00
CA VAL A 132 3.10 -5.73 8.89
C VAL A 132 2.95 -6.13 10.36
N LEU A 133 2.18 -7.17 10.67
CA LEU A 133 1.98 -7.64 12.05
C LEU A 133 3.27 -8.17 12.68
N GLU A 134 4.24 -8.66 11.91
CA GLU A 134 5.56 -9.07 12.41
C GLU A 134 6.33 -7.93 13.10
N TYR A 135 5.95 -6.68 12.79
CA TYR A 135 6.59 -5.46 13.30
C TYR A 135 5.78 -4.71 14.35
N GLN A 136 4.73 -5.33 14.90
CA GLN A 136 3.95 -4.71 15.96
C GLN A 136 4.81 -4.49 17.21
N ASP A 137 4.82 -3.27 17.73
CA ASP A 137 5.52 -2.98 18.96
C ASP A 137 4.83 -3.66 20.15
N PHE A 138 5.60 -4.44 20.92
CA PHE A 138 5.07 -5.29 21.98
C PHE A 138 4.38 -4.48 23.09
N ASP A 139 4.93 -3.32 23.45
CA ASP A 139 4.45 -2.54 24.60
C ASP A 139 3.22 -1.72 24.24
N THR A 140 3.28 -0.99 23.12
CA THR A 140 2.22 -0.07 22.70
C THR A 140 1.12 -0.72 21.86
N LYS A 141 1.37 -1.92 21.30
CA LYS A 141 0.52 -2.60 20.32
C LYS A 141 0.29 -1.79 19.05
N MET A 142 1.10 -0.78 18.81
CA MET A 142 1.11 0.07 17.63
C MET A 142 2.29 -0.28 16.71
N PHE A 143 2.47 0.50 15.66
CA PHE A 143 3.54 0.32 14.69
C PHE A 143 4.33 1.61 14.53
N TYR A 144 5.63 1.48 14.26
CA TYR A 144 6.51 2.62 13.99
C TYR A 144 6.26 3.23 12.61
N GLN A 145 6.47 4.54 12.46
CA GLN A 145 6.29 5.27 11.20
C GLN A 145 7.10 4.64 10.06
N VAL A 146 8.38 4.31 10.30
CA VAL A 146 9.18 3.46 9.43
C VAL A 146 9.18 2.08 10.05
N VAL A 147 8.44 1.17 9.43
CA VAL A 147 7.96 -0.07 10.06
C VAL A 147 9.10 -0.94 10.60
N ASP A 148 10.17 -1.11 9.85
CA ASP A 148 11.30 -2.00 10.18
C ASP A 148 12.44 -1.31 10.97
N LYS A 149 12.20 -0.11 11.53
CA LYS A 149 13.25 0.71 12.18
C LYS A 149 12.83 1.23 13.55
N LYS A 150 12.56 0.31 14.48
CA LYS A 150 12.26 0.66 15.88
C LYS A 150 13.38 1.53 16.46
N ASP A 151 12.99 2.62 17.12
CA ASP A 151 13.84 3.53 17.91
C ASP A 151 15.09 4.11 17.19
N VAL A 152 15.14 4.05 15.87
CA VAL A 152 16.25 4.61 15.10
C VAL A 152 16.18 6.14 15.12
N THR A 153 17.26 6.78 15.51
CA THR A 153 17.44 8.23 15.44
C THR A 153 18.40 8.58 14.31
N VAL A 154 18.02 9.51 13.46
CA VAL A 154 18.85 10.04 12.38
C VAL A 154 18.95 11.56 12.46
N PHE A 155 20.10 12.09 12.10
CA PHE A 155 20.24 13.53 11.91
C PHE A 155 19.65 13.93 10.55
N VAL A 156 18.73 14.89 10.58
CA VAL A 156 18.13 15.48 9.39
C VAL A 156 18.67 16.87 9.19
N ASP A 157 19.28 17.08 8.04
CA ASP A 157 19.90 18.36 7.66
C ASP A 157 18.89 19.53 7.65
N GLY A 158 19.37 20.72 7.97
CA GLY A 158 18.56 21.94 8.04
C GLY A 158 17.86 22.33 6.73
N SER A 159 18.33 21.82 5.59
CA SER A 159 17.68 22.05 4.29
C SER A 159 16.26 21.51 4.23
N TYR A 160 15.93 20.48 5.03
CA TYR A 160 14.58 19.96 5.19
C TYR A 160 13.68 20.82 6.10
N TYR A 161 14.24 21.84 6.76
CA TYR A 161 13.51 22.73 7.65
C TYR A 161 13.62 24.19 7.19
N PRO A 162 13.00 24.56 6.06
CA PRO A 162 13.21 25.86 5.42
C PRO A 162 12.84 27.05 6.30
N LYS A 163 11.99 26.87 7.33
CA LYS A 163 11.63 27.94 8.28
C LYS A 163 12.72 28.20 9.32
N THR A 164 13.54 27.23 9.65
CA THR A 164 14.57 27.35 10.71
C THR A 164 15.98 27.23 10.17
N GLY A 165 16.18 26.50 9.07
CA GLY A 165 17.49 26.21 8.50
C GLY A 165 18.42 25.38 9.40
N VAL A 166 17.90 24.87 10.53
CA VAL A 166 18.69 24.16 11.53
C VAL A 166 18.36 22.65 11.45
N GLY A 167 19.41 21.86 11.28
CA GLY A 167 19.29 20.40 11.33
C GLY A 167 18.97 19.91 12.74
N LYS A 168 18.33 18.75 12.84
CA LYS A 168 17.98 18.13 14.14
C LYS A 168 18.00 16.62 14.07
N ASN A 169 18.15 16.01 15.23
CA ASN A 169 17.90 14.59 15.39
C ASN A 169 16.40 14.28 15.31
N VAL A 170 16.04 13.28 14.53
CA VAL A 170 14.67 12.78 14.40
C VAL A 170 14.69 11.30 14.75
N THR A 171 13.97 10.95 15.80
CA THR A 171 13.77 9.56 16.20
C THR A 171 12.50 9.04 15.56
N ASN A 172 12.55 7.80 15.06
CA ASN A 172 11.37 7.10 14.59
C ASN A 172 10.39 6.90 15.76
N TYR A 173 9.11 7.01 15.50
CA TYR A 173 8.06 6.98 16.54
C TYR A 173 6.91 6.07 16.11
N VAL A 174 6.13 5.60 17.08
CA VAL A 174 4.87 4.90 16.82
C VAL A 174 3.84 5.85 16.20
N GLU A 175 3.25 5.45 15.10
CA GLU A 175 2.35 6.31 14.32
C GLU A 175 0.90 5.88 14.52
N THR A 176 0.08 6.78 15.06
CA THR A 176 -1.34 6.51 15.35
C THR A 176 -2.16 6.28 14.08
N SER A 177 -1.97 7.10 13.04
CA SER A 177 -2.79 7.03 11.84
C SER A 177 -2.64 5.71 11.09
N GLY A 178 -1.41 5.29 10.81
CA GLY A 178 -1.15 4.00 10.17
C GLY A 178 -1.58 2.83 11.04
N SER A 179 -1.31 2.87 12.35
CA SER A 179 -1.77 1.83 13.29
C SER A 179 -3.29 1.69 13.32
N SER A 180 -4.03 2.82 13.26
CA SER A 180 -5.50 2.79 13.18
C SER A 180 -6.00 2.18 11.87
N MET A 181 -5.31 2.42 10.76
CA MET A 181 -5.63 1.80 9.46
C MET A 181 -5.44 0.28 9.52
N ILE A 182 -4.35 -0.19 10.13
CA ILE A 182 -4.12 -1.63 10.31
C ILE A 182 -5.20 -2.25 11.19
N ALA A 183 -5.54 -1.61 12.32
CA ALA A 183 -6.63 -2.07 13.18
C ALA A 183 -7.98 -2.13 12.46
N TYR A 184 -8.32 -1.10 11.68
CA TYR A 184 -9.52 -1.11 10.83
C TYR A 184 -9.53 -2.29 9.87
N ALA A 185 -8.43 -2.51 9.16
CA ALA A 185 -8.33 -3.58 8.18
C ALA A 185 -8.43 -4.98 8.83
N LEU A 186 -7.85 -5.17 10.01
CA LEU A 186 -7.98 -6.40 10.78
C LEU A 186 -9.44 -6.65 11.20
N MET A 187 -10.10 -5.65 11.78
CA MET A 187 -11.50 -5.77 12.21
C MET A 187 -12.42 -6.06 11.02
N LYS A 188 -12.24 -5.35 9.92
CA LYS A 188 -13.03 -5.55 8.71
C LYS A 188 -12.76 -6.91 8.08
N GLY A 189 -11.50 -7.33 7.98
CA GLY A 189 -11.13 -8.66 7.51
C GLY A 189 -11.73 -9.78 8.36
N TYR A 190 -11.77 -9.60 9.68
CA TYR A 190 -12.45 -10.52 10.58
C TYR A 190 -13.97 -10.61 10.29
N HIS A 191 -14.65 -9.47 10.16
CA HIS A 191 -16.09 -9.45 9.83
C HIS A 191 -16.41 -10.06 8.47
N LEU A 192 -15.49 -9.98 7.52
CA LEU A 192 -15.60 -10.60 6.21
C LEU A 192 -15.19 -12.08 6.19
N ASN A 193 -14.86 -12.67 7.34
CA ASN A 193 -14.37 -14.04 7.48
C ASN A 193 -13.13 -14.33 6.62
N LEU A 194 -12.23 -13.37 6.46
CA LEU A 194 -11.00 -13.55 5.71
C LEU A 194 -9.91 -14.28 6.50
N PHE A 195 -10.05 -14.38 7.83
CA PHE A 195 -9.11 -15.04 8.74
C PHE A 195 -9.77 -16.27 9.37
N ASP A 196 -9.00 -17.34 9.54
CA ASP A 196 -9.54 -18.62 10.06
C ASP A 196 -9.84 -18.58 11.57
N LYS A 197 -9.25 -17.67 12.34
CA LYS A 197 -9.61 -17.28 13.73
C LYS A 197 -8.79 -16.08 14.18
N ALA A 198 -9.16 -15.52 15.35
CA ALA A 198 -8.57 -14.31 15.90
C ALA A 198 -7.02 -14.28 15.80
N ILE A 199 -6.54 -13.28 15.07
CA ILE A 199 -5.14 -12.89 15.03
C ILE A 199 -4.82 -12.10 16.29
#